data_23ca4dccb869ae061b65387379eae137
#
_entry.id   23ca4dccb869ae061b65387379eae137
#
_cell.length_a   1.000
_cell.length_b   1.000
_cell.length_c   1.000
_cell.angle_alpha   90.00
_cell.angle_beta   90.00
_cell.angle_gamma   90.00
#
_symmetry.space_group_name_H-M   'P 1'
#
loop_
_entity.id
_entity.type
_entity.pdbx_description
1 polymer ?
#
loop_
_entity_poly.entity_id
_entity_poly.type
_entity_poly.pdbx_seq_one_letter_code
_entity_poly.pdbx_strand_id
1 'polypeptide(L)'
;MTSTHPTNGYLRAEDCHLEDLLDVIGAGTDLADYPHATEASWGVLLYDAQTLRGAITDDDAHRAVYAEVARALATGPGIAVFRGAFEHDVVDRVSEAFEGIIADEKASGGEAGDHFGVPGVNDRVWNALEKLAVADPEAFVDYYANDIVALAATAWLGPGYQVTSQVNVVNPGGAGQTVHRDYHLGFQSPKTSAQYPAHVHALSPVLTLQGAVAHCDMPVETGPTLYLPHSQKYAHGYLAYWLPEFQEYFVAHHVQLPLAKGDAVFFNPALFHAAGSNSTTDVRRMANLLQVSSAFGRAMESVDRRRVVEAVYPALLARKASGMPPARVGDVVAASAEGYAFPTNLDRDQPVGGLSPATQADLVRRALGEGISPGELSERLDAQVWRTLSH
;
A
#
# COMPACT_ATOMS: atom_id res chain seq x y z
N MET A 1 21.26 -17.14 -23.34
CA MET A 1 21.10 -16.43 -22.06
C MET A 1 22.19 -15.36 -22.02
N THR A 2 21.90 -14.17 -22.52
CA THR A 2 22.78 -13.01 -22.39
C THR A 2 22.75 -12.56 -20.93
N SER A 3 23.92 -12.36 -20.32
CA SER A 3 24.06 -11.89 -18.94
C SER A 3 23.37 -10.55 -18.81
N THR A 4 22.27 -10.50 -18.04
CA THR A 4 21.49 -9.28 -17.75
C THR A 4 22.18 -8.36 -16.72
N HIS A 5 23.42 -8.65 -16.32
CA HIS A 5 24.16 -7.80 -15.40
C HIS A 5 24.93 -6.75 -16.18
N PRO A 6 24.69 -5.45 -15.91
CA PRO A 6 25.45 -4.37 -16.52
C PRO A 6 26.93 -4.54 -16.19
N THR A 7 27.79 -4.45 -17.18
CA THR A 7 29.23 -4.66 -17.05
C THR A 7 29.91 -3.67 -16.09
N ASN A 8 29.25 -2.53 -15.82
CA ASN A 8 29.75 -1.48 -14.92
C ASN A 8 28.94 -1.33 -13.62
N GLY A 9 27.95 -2.20 -13.36
CA GLY A 9 27.12 -2.17 -12.16
C GLY A 9 26.03 -1.09 -12.13
N TYR A 10 25.87 -0.29 -13.19
CA TYR A 10 24.85 0.78 -13.30
C TYR A 10 23.98 0.57 -14.52
N LEU A 11 22.71 1.02 -14.42
CA LEU A 11 21.75 1.02 -15.52
C LEU A 11 21.79 2.37 -16.25
N ARG A 12 21.53 2.36 -17.56
CA ARG A 12 21.51 3.56 -18.40
C ARG A 12 20.27 3.57 -19.26
N ALA A 13 19.83 4.78 -19.63
CA ALA A 13 18.66 4.94 -20.50
C ALA A 13 18.92 4.40 -21.92
N GLU A 14 20.15 4.51 -22.43
CA GLU A 14 20.54 3.98 -23.73
C GLU A 14 20.56 2.45 -23.81
N ASP A 15 20.56 1.76 -22.65
CA ASP A 15 20.49 0.31 -22.56
C ASP A 15 19.03 -0.19 -22.41
N CYS A 16 18.05 0.71 -22.48
CA CYS A 16 16.64 0.33 -22.44
C CYS A 16 16.18 -0.09 -23.84
N HIS A 17 15.76 -1.33 -23.99
CA HIS A 17 15.22 -1.85 -25.25
C HIS A 17 13.81 -2.39 -25.02
N LEU A 18 12.87 -1.99 -25.88
CA LEU A 18 11.48 -2.43 -25.78
C LEU A 18 11.37 -3.96 -25.93
N GLU A 19 12.20 -4.56 -26.76
CA GLU A 19 12.25 -6.02 -26.99
C GLU A 19 12.50 -6.79 -25.68
N ASP A 20 13.40 -6.30 -24.82
CA ASP A 20 13.67 -6.92 -23.52
C ASP A 20 12.44 -6.83 -22.58
N LEU A 21 11.65 -5.76 -22.65
CA LEU A 21 10.37 -5.67 -21.94
C LEU A 21 9.37 -6.70 -22.51
N LEU A 22 9.28 -6.83 -23.84
CA LEU A 22 8.37 -7.77 -24.48
C LEU A 22 8.68 -9.22 -24.08
N ASP A 23 9.95 -9.58 -24.01
CA ASP A 23 10.39 -10.90 -23.54
C ASP A 23 9.94 -11.17 -22.09
N VAL A 24 10.01 -10.15 -21.25
CA VAL A 24 9.62 -10.27 -19.83
C VAL A 24 8.10 -10.42 -19.65
N ILE A 25 7.31 -9.61 -20.37
CA ILE A 25 5.85 -9.64 -20.25
C ILE A 25 5.20 -10.80 -21.01
N GLY A 26 5.90 -11.36 -22.00
CA GLY A 26 5.44 -12.51 -22.80
C GLY A 26 5.28 -13.81 -22.02
N ALA A 27 5.80 -13.90 -20.78
CA ALA A 27 5.69 -15.09 -19.95
C ALA A 27 4.25 -15.49 -19.59
N GLY A 28 3.32 -14.50 -19.54
CA GLY A 28 1.92 -14.73 -19.19
C GLY A 28 1.71 -15.17 -17.73
N THR A 29 0.46 -15.38 -17.36
CA THR A 29 0.04 -15.85 -16.02
C THR A 29 -0.71 -17.17 -16.18
N ASP A 30 -0.19 -18.26 -15.62
CA ASP A 30 -0.89 -19.55 -15.56
C ASP A 30 -1.56 -19.67 -14.18
N LEU A 31 -2.90 -19.77 -14.16
CA LEU A 31 -3.67 -19.93 -12.93
C LEU A 31 -3.29 -21.20 -12.15
N ALA A 32 -2.82 -22.24 -12.84
CA ALA A 32 -2.41 -23.49 -12.19
C ALA A 32 -1.24 -23.30 -11.20
N ASP A 33 -0.43 -22.26 -11.37
CA ASP A 33 0.65 -21.91 -10.46
C ASP A 33 0.16 -21.20 -9.17
N TYR A 34 -1.13 -20.83 -9.11
CA TYR A 34 -1.72 -20.02 -8.04
C TYR A 34 -2.99 -20.66 -7.48
N PRO A 35 -2.88 -21.76 -6.71
CA PRO A 35 -4.01 -22.58 -6.27
C PRO A 35 -5.03 -21.87 -5.38
N HIS A 36 -4.69 -20.73 -4.76
CA HIS A 36 -5.63 -19.93 -3.97
C HIS A 36 -6.30 -18.82 -4.78
N ALA A 37 -5.80 -18.50 -5.98
CA ALA A 37 -6.47 -17.57 -6.87
C ALA A 37 -7.69 -18.25 -7.52
N THR A 38 -8.78 -17.53 -7.67
CA THR A 38 -10.02 -18.05 -8.26
C THR A 38 -10.11 -17.82 -9.76
N GLU A 39 -9.34 -16.86 -10.28
CA GLU A 39 -9.38 -16.45 -11.67
C GLU A 39 -8.06 -15.79 -12.09
N ALA A 40 -7.70 -15.90 -13.36
CA ALA A 40 -6.70 -15.06 -14.01
C ALA A 40 -7.36 -14.29 -15.15
N SER A 41 -7.57 -12.99 -14.98
CA SER A 41 -8.24 -12.13 -15.96
C SER A 41 -7.25 -11.11 -16.52
N TRP A 42 -7.07 -11.12 -17.84
CA TRP A 42 -6.10 -10.24 -18.52
C TRP A 42 -4.67 -10.33 -17.94
N GLY A 43 -4.30 -11.51 -17.46
CA GLY A 43 -3.01 -11.75 -16.81
C GLY A 43 -2.95 -11.33 -15.34
N VAL A 44 -4.00 -10.76 -14.76
CA VAL A 44 -4.09 -10.37 -13.35
C VAL A 44 -4.74 -11.50 -12.54
N LEU A 45 -4.19 -11.79 -11.37
CA LEU A 45 -4.74 -12.79 -10.43
C LEU A 45 -5.85 -12.18 -9.58
N LEU A 46 -6.98 -12.89 -9.49
CA LEU A 46 -8.12 -12.52 -8.67
C LEU A 46 -8.33 -13.58 -7.59
N TYR A 47 -8.43 -13.10 -6.35
CA TYR A 47 -8.70 -13.90 -5.16
C TYR A 47 -10.08 -13.51 -4.63
N ASP A 48 -10.91 -14.49 -4.27
CA ASP A 48 -12.10 -14.26 -3.48
C ASP A 48 -11.72 -14.24 -2.00
N ALA A 49 -11.95 -13.12 -1.31
CA ALA A 49 -11.49 -12.93 0.06
C ALA A 49 -12.15 -13.91 1.04
N GLN A 50 -13.41 -14.30 0.81
CA GLN A 50 -14.10 -15.26 1.67
C GLN A 50 -13.53 -16.67 1.49
N THR A 51 -13.30 -17.08 0.25
CA THR A 51 -12.67 -18.37 -0.08
C THR A 51 -11.26 -18.44 0.51
N LEU A 52 -10.49 -17.34 0.38
CA LEU A 52 -9.13 -17.25 0.91
C LEU A 52 -9.10 -17.36 2.44
N ARG A 53 -10.02 -16.67 3.14
CA ARG A 53 -10.20 -16.80 4.60
C ARG A 53 -10.51 -18.22 5.00
N GLY A 54 -11.35 -18.92 4.23
CA GLY A 54 -11.69 -20.33 4.46
C GLY A 54 -10.52 -21.29 4.22
N ALA A 55 -9.58 -20.93 3.36
CA ALA A 55 -8.39 -21.74 3.09
C ALA A 55 -7.30 -21.63 4.18
N ILE A 56 -7.31 -20.55 4.97
CA ILE A 56 -6.34 -20.30 6.05
C ILE A 56 -6.83 -20.99 7.34
N THR A 57 -6.55 -22.27 7.47
CA THR A 57 -7.02 -23.10 8.60
C THR A 57 -5.99 -23.22 9.74
N ASP A 58 -4.72 -23.02 9.43
CA ASP A 58 -3.60 -23.13 10.34
C ASP A 58 -2.40 -22.31 9.86
N ASP A 59 -1.30 -22.35 10.61
CA ASP A 59 -0.08 -21.57 10.30
C ASP A 59 0.61 -22.03 9.01
N ASP A 60 0.50 -23.29 8.62
CA ASP A 60 1.12 -23.81 7.40
C ASP A 60 0.32 -23.36 6.17
N ALA A 61 -1.00 -23.43 6.24
CA ALA A 61 -1.90 -22.89 5.23
C ALA A 61 -1.70 -21.36 5.06
N HIS A 62 -1.54 -20.66 6.19
CA HIS A 62 -1.26 -19.22 6.16
C HIS A 62 0.06 -18.89 5.45
N ARG A 63 1.13 -19.65 5.76
CA ARG A 63 2.43 -19.50 5.08
C ARG A 63 2.35 -19.83 3.59
N ALA A 64 1.55 -20.82 3.20
CA ALA A 64 1.35 -21.16 1.80
C ALA A 64 0.70 -20.00 1.01
N VAL A 65 -0.33 -19.38 1.57
CA VAL A 65 -0.97 -18.18 1.00
C VAL A 65 0.01 -17.01 0.90
N TYR A 66 0.80 -16.74 1.95
CA TYR A 66 1.83 -15.71 1.91
C TYR A 66 2.84 -15.94 0.79
N ALA A 67 3.34 -17.17 0.65
CA ALA A 67 4.30 -17.53 -0.38
C ALA A 67 3.70 -17.37 -1.80
N GLU A 68 2.42 -17.68 -1.97
CA GLU A 68 1.72 -17.49 -3.24
C GLU A 68 1.55 -16.01 -3.59
N VAL A 69 1.06 -15.18 -2.66
CA VAL A 69 0.90 -13.74 -2.86
C VAL A 69 2.25 -13.06 -3.11
N ALA A 70 3.30 -13.42 -2.35
CA ALA A 70 4.65 -12.92 -2.59
C ALA A 70 5.16 -13.29 -3.99
N ARG A 71 4.94 -14.54 -4.44
CA ARG A 71 5.29 -14.98 -5.79
C ARG A 71 4.50 -14.22 -6.86
N ALA A 72 3.19 -14.01 -6.66
CA ALA A 72 2.35 -13.24 -7.57
C ALA A 72 2.90 -11.82 -7.77
N LEU A 73 3.34 -11.17 -6.69
CA LEU A 73 3.87 -9.80 -6.72
C LEU A 73 5.32 -9.73 -7.23
N ALA A 74 6.16 -10.73 -6.94
CA ALA A 74 7.58 -10.71 -7.29
C ALA A 74 7.84 -11.16 -8.74
N THR A 75 7.50 -12.42 -9.04
CA THR A 75 7.85 -13.12 -10.28
C THR A 75 6.65 -13.43 -11.16
N GLY A 76 5.44 -13.31 -10.62
CA GLY A 76 4.18 -13.44 -11.31
C GLY A 76 3.77 -12.16 -12.05
N PRO A 77 2.47 -11.89 -12.16
CA PRO A 77 1.94 -10.71 -12.85
C PRO A 77 2.31 -9.37 -12.19
N GLY A 78 2.75 -9.37 -10.94
CA GLY A 78 3.06 -8.17 -10.17
C GLY A 78 1.85 -7.48 -9.55
N ILE A 79 0.66 -8.07 -9.69
CA ILE A 79 -0.61 -7.52 -9.23
C ILE A 79 -1.58 -8.64 -8.83
N ALA A 80 -2.34 -8.38 -7.77
CA ALA A 80 -3.40 -9.25 -7.27
C ALA A 80 -4.62 -8.42 -6.84
N VAL A 81 -5.81 -8.85 -7.20
CA VAL A 81 -7.10 -8.27 -6.78
C VAL A 81 -7.75 -9.21 -5.77
N PHE A 82 -8.22 -8.66 -4.66
CA PHE A 82 -8.94 -9.37 -3.60
C PHE A 82 -10.40 -8.90 -3.60
N ARG A 83 -11.27 -9.69 -4.19
CA ARG A 83 -12.71 -9.41 -4.26
C ARG A 83 -13.35 -9.56 -2.89
N GLY A 84 -14.19 -8.59 -2.49
CA GLY A 84 -14.87 -8.61 -1.20
C GLY A 84 -13.91 -8.56 0.00
N ALA A 85 -12.81 -7.85 -0.13
CA ALA A 85 -11.83 -7.67 0.94
C ALA A 85 -12.41 -6.92 2.15
N PHE A 86 -13.34 -5.99 1.90
CA PHE A 86 -13.98 -5.15 2.91
C PHE A 86 -15.49 -5.31 2.87
N GLU A 87 -16.12 -5.27 4.05
CA GLU A 87 -17.57 -5.17 4.18
C GLU A 87 -18.04 -3.78 3.74
N HIS A 88 -19.18 -3.72 3.04
CA HIS A 88 -19.68 -2.48 2.43
C HIS A 88 -20.01 -1.39 3.46
N ASP A 89 -20.56 -1.77 4.62
CA ASP A 89 -20.92 -0.83 5.70
C ASP A 89 -19.69 -0.17 6.32
N VAL A 90 -18.58 -0.92 6.44
CA VAL A 90 -17.31 -0.37 6.89
C VAL A 90 -16.76 0.63 5.87
N VAL A 91 -16.81 0.29 4.56
CA VAL A 91 -16.39 1.20 3.49
C VAL A 91 -17.25 2.46 3.46
N ASP A 92 -18.58 2.32 3.61
CA ASP A 92 -19.52 3.45 3.58
C ASP A 92 -19.23 4.43 4.71
N ARG A 93 -19.06 3.94 5.95
CA ARG A 93 -18.73 4.78 7.10
C ARG A 93 -17.41 5.54 6.92
N VAL A 94 -16.39 4.87 6.41
CA VAL A 94 -15.09 5.50 6.15
C VAL A 94 -15.17 6.49 4.98
N SER A 95 -15.99 6.21 3.98
CA SER A 95 -16.26 7.15 2.88
C SER A 95 -16.90 8.44 3.38
N GLU A 96 -17.90 8.34 4.29
CA GLU A 96 -18.52 9.50 4.94
C GLU A 96 -17.49 10.33 5.73
N ALA A 97 -16.60 9.67 6.48
CA ALA A 97 -15.53 10.36 7.21
C ALA A 97 -14.58 11.10 6.25
N PHE A 98 -14.18 10.49 5.14
CA PHE A 98 -13.33 11.15 4.15
C PHE A 98 -14.03 12.30 3.41
N GLU A 99 -15.32 12.17 3.09
CA GLU A 99 -16.09 13.29 2.52
C GLU A 99 -16.18 14.47 3.51
N GLY A 100 -16.32 14.20 4.79
CA GLY A 100 -16.26 15.22 5.84
C GLY A 100 -14.89 15.93 5.86
N ILE A 101 -13.79 15.19 5.82
CA ILE A 101 -12.43 15.73 5.77
C ILE A 101 -12.24 16.61 4.53
N ILE A 102 -12.69 16.13 3.34
CA ILE A 102 -12.61 16.92 2.09
C ILE A 102 -13.39 18.23 2.22
N ALA A 103 -14.59 18.19 2.81
CA ALA A 103 -15.42 19.38 3.00
C ALA A 103 -14.74 20.39 3.93
N ASP A 104 -14.16 19.93 5.04
CA ASP A 104 -13.46 20.78 6.01
C ASP A 104 -12.18 21.40 5.41
N GLU A 105 -11.41 20.66 4.65
CA GLU A 105 -10.24 21.15 3.95
C GLU A 105 -10.58 22.24 2.94
N LYS A 106 -11.65 22.03 2.15
CA LYS A 106 -12.16 23.06 1.22
C LYS A 106 -12.65 24.30 1.93
N ALA A 107 -13.39 24.15 3.04
CA ALA A 107 -13.87 25.28 3.84
C ALA A 107 -12.74 26.10 4.47
N SER A 108 -11.62 25.46 4.80
CA SER A 108 -10.43 26.09 5.37
C SER A 108 -9.54 26.78 4.33
N GLY A 109 -9.93 26.82 3.04
CA GLY A 109 -9.16 27.42 1.96
C GLY A 109 -7.94 26.60 1.53
N GLY A 110 -7.87 25.33 1.92
CA GLY A 110 -6.89 24.37 1.42
C GLY A 110 -7.18 24.06 -0.06
N GLU A 111 -6.17 24.20 -0.90
CA GLU A 111 -6.24 23.63 -2.26
C GLU A 111 -6.12 22.11 -2.12
N ALA A 112 -7.28 21.43 -2.01
CA ALA A 112 -7.35 19.96 -2.11
C ALA A 112 -7.08 19.54 -3.56
N GLY A 113 -5.86 19.80 -4.05
CA GLY A 113 -5.44 19.55 -5.43
C GLY A 113 -4.58 18.30 -5.54
N ASP A 114 -4.77 17.55 -6.61
CA ASP A 114 -3.86 16.50 -7.04
C ASP A 114 -2.66 17.15 -7.76
N HIS A 115 -1.43 16.72 -7.46
CA HIS A 115 -0.24 17.16 -8.19
C HIS A 115 -0.27 16.84 -9.69
N PHE A 116 -1.15 15.92 -10.10
CA PHE A 116 -1.29 15.41 -11.46
C PHE A 116 -2.57 15.90 -12.16
N GLY A 117 -3.41 16.72 -11.52
CA GLY A 117 -4.68 17.20 -12.05
C GLY A 117 -4.83 18.72 -11.98
N VAL A 118 -5.71 19.25 -12.81
CA VAL A 118 -6.10 20.65 -12.74
C VAL A 118 -6.82 20.88 -11.40
N PRO A 119 -6.48 21.91 -10.61
CA PRO A 119 -7.16 22.21 -9.36
C PRO A 119 -8.68 22.27 -9.53
N GLY A 120 -9.42 21.56 -8.67
CA GLY A 120 -10.89 21.49 -8.70
C GLY A 120 -11.49 20.38 -9.58
N VAL A 121 -10.68 19.65 -10.33
CA VAL A 121 -11.15 18.51 -11.14
C VAL A 121 -11.17 17.21 -10.31
N ASN A 122 -10.18 17.02 -9.44
CA ASN A 122 -10.09 15.86 -8.55
C ASN A 122 -9.94 16.34 -7.11
N ASP A 123 -10.43 15.52 -6.15
CA ASP A 123 -10.21 15.76 -4.74
C ASP A 123 -9.19 14.74 -4.20
N ARG A 124 -8.31 15.18 -3.30
CA ARG A 124 -7.32 14.32 -2.67
C ARG A 124 -7.16 14.63 -1.19
N VAL A 125 -7.17 13.59 -0.36
CA VAL A 125 -6.80 13.68 1.05
C VAL A 125 -5.42 13.08 1.23
N TRP A 126 -4.44 13.90 1.53
CA TRP A 126 -3.10 13.48 1.93
C TRP A 126 -3.08 13.09 3.42
N ASN A 127 -2.20 12.18 3.83
CA ASN A 127 -2.17 11.65 5.21
C ASN A 127 -3.54 11.14 5.67
N ALA A 128 -4.27 10.49 4.78
CA ALA A 128 -5.64 10.05 5.05
C ALA A 128 -5.72 9.06 6.23
N LEU A 129 -4.68 8.24 6.44
CA LEU A 129 -4.59 7.34 7.59
C LEU A 129 -4.65 8.10 8.92
N GLU A 130 -3.80 9.12 9.11
CA GLU A 130 -3.76 9.91 10.34
C GLU A 130 -5.03 10.74 10.51
N LYS A 131 -5.51 11.35 9.43
CA LYS A 131 -6.74 12.16 9.46
C LYS A 131 -7.97 11.33 9.83
N LEU A 132 -8.10 10.11 9.28
CA LEU A 132 -9.18 9.19 9.66
C LEU A 132 -9.07 8.78 11.13
N ALA A 133 -7.87 8.43 11.60
CA ALA A 133 -7.63 8.04 12.99
C ALA A 133 -8.10 9.11 13.99
N VAL A 134 -7.92 10.39 13.63
CA VAL A 134 -8.31 11.53 14.47
C VAL A 134 -9.78 11.90 14.30
N ALA A 135 -10.31 11.84 13.08
CA ALA A 135 -11.69 12.24 12.80
C ALA A 135 -12.71 11.20 13.27
N ASP A 136 -12.46 9.91 13.04
CA ASP A 136 -13.31 8.80 13.47
C ASP A 136 -12.46 7.57 13.87
N PRO A 137 -11.97 7.52 15.13
CA PRO A 137 -11.14 6.42 15.61
C PRO A 137 -11.84 5.04 15.54
N GLU A 138 -13.15 4.99 15.70
CA GLU A 138 -13.90 3.73 15.61
C GLU A 138 -13.97 3.23 14.17
N ALA A 139 -14.25 4.11 13.20
CA ALA A 139 -14.19 3.78 11.79
C ALA A 139 -12.78 3.34 11.38
N PHE A 140 -11.74 3.99 11.91
CA PHE A 140 -10.35 3.55 11.71
C PHE A 140 -10.14 2.12 12.19
N VAL A 141 -10.59 1.78 13.42
CA VAL A 141 -10.45 0.43 13.97
C VAL A 141 -11.16 -0.58 13.10
N ASP A 142 -12.41 -0.33 12.72
CA ASP A 142 -13.21 -1.26 11.91
C ASP A 142 -12.60 -1.43 10.50
N TYR A 143 -12.02 -0.39 9.92
CA TYR A 143 -11.43 -0.42 8.58
C TYR A 143 -10.06 -1.12 8.54
N TYR A 144 -9.18 -0.83 9.50
CA TYR A 144 -7.84 -1.40 9.55
C TYR A 144 -7.76 -2.73 10.33
N ALA A 145 -8.84 -3.18 10.96
CA ALA A 145 -8.99 -4.57 11.39
C ALA A 145 -9.26 -5.48 10.18
N ASN A 146 -8.44 -5.38 9.14
CA ASN A 146 -8.63 -6.06 7.86
C ASN A 146 -7.51 -7.07 7.58
N ASP A 147 -7.87 -8.35 7.59
CA ASP A 147 -6.94 -9.46 7.38
C ASP A 147 -6.34 -9.51 5.98
N ILE A 148 -7.05 -9.04 4.94
CA ILE A 148 -6.54 -9.04 3.57
C ILE A 148 -5.44 -7.99 3.40
N VAL A 149 -5.62 -6.80 3.99
CA VAL A 149 -4.56 -5.77 4.01
C VAL A 149 -3.33 -6.30 4.77
N ALA A 150 -3.55 -6.88 5.96
CA ALA A 150 -2.48 -7.44 6.77
C ALA A 150 -1.78 -8.63 6.06
N LEU A 151 -2.55 -9.49 5.38
CA LEU A 151 -2.04 -10.61 4.60
C LEU A 151 -1.14 -10.12 3.45
N ALA A 152 -1.62 -9.21 2.62
CA ALA A 152 -0.86 -8.69 1.49
C ALA A 152 0.42 -7.96 1.94
N ALA A 153 0.30 -7.11 2.97
CA ALA A 153 1.43 -6.38 3.54
C ALA A 153 2.48 -7.33 4.15
N THR A 154 2.05 -8.32 4.93
CA THR A 154 2.97 -9.28 5.55
C THR A 154 3.61 -10.20 4.52
N ALA A 155 2.86 -10.67 3.53
CA ALA A 155 3.38 -11.52 2.46
C ALA A 155 4.51 -10.84 1.68
N TRP A 156 4.42 -9.53 1.44
CA TRP A 156 5.40 -8.78 0.67
C TRP A 156 6.52 -8.17 1.49
N LEU A 157 6.19 -7.60 2.64
CA LEU A 157 7.12 -6.76 3.43
C LEU A 157 7.60 -7.43 4.72
N GLY A 158 6.96 -8.51 5.15
CA GLY A 158 7.17 -9.09 6.47
C GLY A 158 6.53 -8.26 7.59
N PRO A 159 6.81 -8.58 8.86
CA PRO A 159 6.26 -7.87 10.00
C PRO A 159 6.86 -6.47 10.18
N GLY A 160 6.16 -5.62 10.92
CA GLY A 160 6.62 -4.26 11.23
C GLY A 160 6.47 -3.26 10.09
N TYR A 161 5.69 -3.60 9.08
CA TYR A 161 5.37 -2.68 7.98
C TYR A 161 4.67 -1.41 8.48
N GLN A 162 4.74 -0.35 7.67
CA GLN A 162 4.18 0.96 7.96
C GLN A 162 3.13 1.31 6.92
N VAL A 163 1.86 1.46 7.34
CA VAL A 163 0.79 1.88 6.44
C VAL A 163 0.76 3.40 6.35
N THR A 164 0.70 3.94 5.13
CA THR A 164 0.26 5.29 4.81
C THR A 164 -0.86 5.22 3.79
N SER A 165 -1.71 6.22 3.72
CA SER A 165 -2.81 6.21 2.75
C SER A 165 -3.21 7.60 2.29
N GLN A 166 -3.76 7.64 1.07
CA GLN A 166 -4.27 8.85 0.44
C GLN A 166 -5.62 8.53 -0.19
N VAL A 167 -6.62 9.37 0.04
CA VAL A 167 -7.87 9.24 -0.69
C VAL A 167 -7.78 10.00 -1.99
N ASN A 168 -8.17 9.36 -3.07
CA ASN A 168 -8.28 9.97 -4.38
C ASN A 168 -9.72 9.89 -4.88
N VAL A 169 -10.31 11.05 -5.15
CA VAL A 169 -11.63 11.16 -5.77
C VAL A 169 -11.44 11.75 -7.16
N VAL A 170 -11.75 10.95 -8.19
CA VAL A 170 -11.70 11.39 -9.58
C VAL A 170 -13.13 11.69 -10.02
N ASN A 171 -13.41 12.97 -10.21
CA ASN A 171 -14.73 13.46 -10.62
C ASN A 171 -15.00 13.10 -12.09
N PRO A 172 -16.26 13.17 -12.56
CA PRO A 172 -16.62 13.02 -13.96
C PRO A 172 -15.76 13.93 -14.86
N GLY A 173 -15.19 13.37 -15.91
CA GLY A 173 -14.28 14.06 -16.81
C GLY A 173 -12.84 14.24 -16.30
N GLY A 174 -12.52 13.69 -15.13
CA GLY A 174 -11.17 13.75 -14.57
C GLY A 174 -10.14 13.01 -15.45
N ALA A 175 -9.02 13.67 -15.72
CA ALA A 175 -7.94 13.10 -16.52
C ALA A 175 -7.19 11.99 -15.77
N GLY A 176 -6.69 11.01 -16.51
CA GLY A 176 -5.77 9.99 -16.03
C GLY A 176 -4.34 10.50 -15.93
N GLN A 177 -3.43 9.57 -15.66
CA GLN A 177 -2.00 9.84 -15.57
C GLN A 177 -1.25 9.19 -16.74
N THR A 178 -0.01 9.61 -16.94
CA THR A 178 0.94 8.92 -17.81
C THR A 178 1.52 7.71 -17.09
N VAL A 179 1.98 6.70 -17.84
CA VAL A 179 2.65 5.53 -17.26
C VAL A 179 3.83 5.92 -16.40
N HIS A 180 3.97 5.25 -15.26
CA HIS A 180 5.07 5.45 -14.33
C HIS A 180 5.35 4.19 -13.51
N ARG A 181 6.41 4.22 -12.74
CA ARG A 181 6.69 3.37 -11.58
C ARG A 181 6.70 4.24 -10.35
N ASP A 182 6.22 3.73 -9.24
CA ASP A 182 6.18 4.48 -7.99
C ASP A 182 7.34 4.15 -7.05
N TYR A 183 7.46 4.98 -6.03
CA TYR A 183 8.35 4.97 -4.89
C TYR A 183 9.85 5.08 -5.19
N HIS A 184 10.55 5.69 -4.29
CA HIS A 184 11.99 5.89 -4.30
C HIS A 184 12.50 6.37 -5.66
N LEU A 185 12.97 5.45 -6.52
CA LEU A 185 13.47 5.76 -7.86
C LEU A 185 12.38 6.22 -8.83
N GLY A 186 11.12 5.84 -8.60
CA GLY A 186 9.97 6.29 -9.41
C GLY A 186 9.69 7.78 -9.27
N PHE A 187 10.07 8.40 -8.14
CA PHE A 187 9.94 9.85 -7.92
C PHE A 187 11.18 10.63 -8.32
N GLN A 188 12.15 9.98 -8.99
CA GLN A 188 13.39 10.61 -9.42
C GLN A 188 13.38 10.82 -10.93
N SER A 189 14.14 11.83 -11.38
CA SER A 189 14.42 11.98 -12.81
C SER A 189 15.27 10.79 -13.31
N PRO A 190 15.21 10.45 -14.62
CA PRO A 190 16.07 9.41 -15.19
C PRO A 190 17.56 9.64 -14.91
N LYS A 191 17.98 10.91 -14.97
CA LYS A 191 19.35 11.31 -14.64
C LYS A 191 19.74 10.99 -13.19
N THR A 192 18.82 11.17 -12.24
CA THR A 192 19.05 10.86 -10.84
C THR A 192 19.00 9.35 -10.60
N SER A 193 18.03 8.66 -11.18
CA SER A 193 17.90 7.20 -11.05
C SER A 193 19.12 6.45 -11.61
N ALA A 194 19.72 6.94 -12.71
CA ALA A 194 20.94 6.37 -13.28
C ALA A 194 22.19 6.51 -12.39
N GLN A 195 22.15 7.34 -11.34
CA GLN A 195 23.24 7.45 -10.36
C GLN A 195 23.21 6.33 -9.32
N TYR A 196 22.14 5.57 -9.24
CA TYR A 196 22.04 4.43 -8.33
C TYR A 196 22.50 3.14 -9.03
N PRO A 197 23.26 2.30 -8.33
CA PRO A 197 23.69 1.02 -8.91
C PRO A 197 22.50 0.06 -9.13
N ALA A 198 22.66 -0.87 -10.05
CA ALA A 198 21.60 -1.79 -10.49
C ALA A 198 20.91 -2.55 -9.34
N HIS A 199 21.66 -2.95 -8.30
CA HIS A 199 21.05 -3.64 -7.15
C HIS A 199 20.11 -2.74 -6.35
N VAL A 200 20.27 -1.41 -6.36
CA VAL A 200 19.33 -0.47 -5.73
C VAL A 200 18.03 -0.38 -6.54
N HIS A 201 18.10 -0.46 -7.87
CA HIS A 201 16.92 -0.57 -8.71
C HIS A 201 16.10 -1.83 -8.40
N ALA A 202 16.78 -2.96 -8.13
CA ALA A 202 16.13 -4.19 -7.71
C ALA A 202 15.59 -4.12 -6.26
N LEU A 203 16.28 -3.41 -5.36
CA LEU A 203 15.88 -3.24 -3.96
C LEU A 203 14.64 -2.34 -3.82
N SER A 204 14.56 -1.25 -4.60
CA SER A 204 13.51 -0.22 -4.48
C SER A 204 12.09 -0.81 -4.38
N PRO A 205 11.64 -1.67 -5.30
CA PRO A 205 10.26 -2.19 -5.24
C PRO A 205 9.99 -3.16 -4.09
N VAL A 206 11.00 -3.80 -3.51
CA VAL A 206 10.77 -4.75 -2.39
C VAL A 206 10.62 -4.06 -1.04
N LEU A 207 10.87 -2.77 -0.97
CA LEU A 207 10.70 -1.97 0.24
C LEU A 207 9.30 -1.37 0.41
N THR A 208 8.43 -1.52 -0.58
CA THR A 208 7.10 -0.93 -0.59
C THR A 208 6.09 -1.84 -1.27
N LEU A 209 4.86 -1.84 -0.78
CA LEU A 209 3.69 -2.42 -1.43
C LEU A 209 2.71 -1.29 -1.74
N GLN A 210 2.22 -1.28 -2.96
CA GLN A 210 1.19 -0.34 -3.38
C GLN A 210 -0.16 -1.05 -3.46
N GLY A 211 -1.23 -0.34 -3.09
CA GLY A 211 -2.57 -0.90 -3.16
C GLY A 211 -3.64 0.18 -3.24
N ALA A 212 -4.86 -0.25 -3.43
CA ALA A 212 -6.05 0.59 -3.38
C ALA A 212 -7.25 -0.21 -2.89
N VAL A 213 -8.12 0.46 -2.13
CA VAL A 213 -9.44 -0.05 -1.76
C VAL A 213 -10.48 0.74 -2.51
N ALA A 214 -11.39 0.05 -3.19
CA ALA A 214 -12.49 0.65 -3.92
C ALA A 214 -13.59 1.10 -2.95
N HIS A 215 -13.84 2.41 -2.87
CA HIS A 215 -14.88 3.00 -2.04
C HIS A 215 -16.24 3.16 -2.77
N CYS A 216 -16.28 2.85 -4.04
CA CYS A 216 -17.47 2.78 -4.88
C CYS A 216 -17.27 1.69 -5.94
N ASP A 217 -18.34 1.33 -6.65
CA ASP A 217 -18.21 0.53 -7.85
C ASP A 217 -17.42 1.32 -8.91
N MET A 218 -16.46 0.65 -9.53
CA MET A 218 -15.56 1.24 -10.52
C MET A 218 -15.61 0.45 -11.83
N PRO A 219 -16.67 0.60 -12.64
CA PRO A 219 -16.64 0.10 -14.01
C PRO A 219 -15.50 0.78 -14.78
N VAL A 220 -15.06 0.17 -15.89
CA VAL A 220 -13.87 0.61 -16.64
C VAL A 220 -13.96 2.09 -17.06
N GLU A 221 -15.15 2.57 -17.36
CA GLU A 221 -15.43 3.95 -17.77
C GLU A 221 -15.12 4.99 -16.67
N THR A 222 -15.11 4.58 -15.40
CA THR A 222 -14.70 5.47 -14.28
C THR A 222 -13.19 5.63 -14.18
N GLY A 223 -12.44 4.88 -14.98
CA GLY A 223 -10.99 4.95 -15.06
C GLY A 223 -10.23 4.31 -13.88
N PRO A 224 -10.54 3.07 -13.46
CA PRO A 224 -9.67 2.36 -12.53
C PRO A 224 -8.24 2.30 -13.08
N THR A 225 -7.28 1.95 -12.23
CA THR A 225 -5.86 1.96 -12.59
C THR A 225 -5.58 1.05 -13.79
N LEU A 226 -4.74 1.55 -14.70
CA LEU A 226 -4.19 0.84 -15.85
C LEU A 226 -2.92 0.11 -15.43
N TYR A 227 -2.73 -1.11 -15.88
CA TYR A 227 -1.57 -1.93 -15.51
C TYR A 227 -0.97 -2.61 -16.74
N LEU A 228 0.35 -2.86 -16.70
CA LEU A 228 1.03 -3.75 -17.64
C LEU A 228 1.58 -4.95 -16.85
N PRO A 229 0.83 -6.07 -16.75
CA PRO A 229 1.26 -7.23 -15.97
C PRO A 229 2.64 -7.71 -16.36
N HIS A 230 3.41 -8.21 -15.39
CA HIS A 230 4.78 -8.68 -15.51
C HIS A 230 5.86 -7.60 -15.73
N SER A 231 5.50 -6.34 -16.02
CA SER A 231 6.48 -5.27 -16.32
C SER A 231 7.39 -4.90 -15.15
N GLN A 232 7.02 -5.25 -13.89
CA GLN A 232 7.89 -5.05 -12.72
C GLN A 232 9.21 -5.82 -12.84
N LYS A 233 9.23 -6.91 -13.61
CA LYS A 233 10.42 -7.75 -13.81
C LYS A 233 11.45 -7.12 -14.74
N TYR A 234 11.10 -6.08 -15.48
CA TYR A 234 12.02 -5.40 -16.38
C TYR A 234 13.01 -4.54 -15.58
N ALA A 235 14.28 -4.93 -15.56
CA ALA A 235 15.31 -4.34 -14.70
C ALA A 235 15.52 -2.83 -14.93
N HIS A 236 15.49 -2.38 -16.21
CA HIS A 236 15.68 -0.99 -16.60
C HIS A 236 14.42 -0.11 -16.44
N GLY A 237 13.33 -0.65 -15.92
CA GLY A 237 12.02 -0.01 -15.96
C GLY A 237 11.94 1.38 -15.34
N TYR A 238 12.75 1.71 -14.30
CA TYR A 238 12.78 3.07 -13.73
C TYR A 238 13.40 4.12 -14.65
N LEU A 239 14.12 3.70 -15.69
CA LEU A 239 14.64 4.57 -16.74
C LEU A 239 13.76 4.52 -17.99
N ALA A 240 13.18 3.34 -18.28
CA ALA A 240 12.49 3.05 -19.52
C ALA A 240 11.11 3.74 -19.63
N TYR A 241 10.32 3.83 -18.55
CA TYR A 241 8.95 4.37 -18.65
C TYR A 241 8.90 5.85 -19.08
N TRP A 242 10.04 6.55 -19.03
CA TRP A 242 10.17 7.91 -19.54
C TRP A 242 10.33 7.98 -21.07
N LEU A 243 10.68 6.85 -21.72
CA LEU A 243 10.96 6.80 -23.16
C LEU A 243 9.67 6.66 -23.96
N PRO A 244 9.53 7.40 -25.08
CA PRO A 244 8.30 7.44 -25.86
C PRO A 244 7.79 6.06 -26.30
N GLU A 245 8.69 5.17 -26.78
CA GLU A 245 8.32 3.83 -27.23
C GLU A 245 7.72 2.95 -26.13
N PHE A 246 8.15 3.12 -24.88
CA PHE A 246 7.57 2.41 -23.74
C PHE A 246 6.21 3.00 -23.33
N GLN A 247 6.05 4.33 -23.43
CA GLN A 247 4.79 5.01 -23.18
C GLN A 247 3.74 4.63 -24.23
N GLU A 248 4.11 4.64 -25.50
CA GLU A 248 3.25 4.24 -26.62
C GLU A 248 2.83 2.76 -26.48
N TYR A 249 3.77 1.89 -26.15
CA TYR A 249 3.48 0.49 -25.90
C TYR A 249 2.49 0.30 -24.75
N PHE A 250 2.71 0.97 -23.61
CA PHE A 250 1.81 0.92 -22.47
C PHE A 250 0.39 1.38 -22.84
N VAL A 251 0.25 2.49 -23.53
CA VAL A 251 -1.06 3.01 -23.96
C VAL A 251 -1.81 2.00 -24.83
N ALA A 252 -1.09 1.26 -25.69
CA ALA A 252 -1.70 0.28 -26.58
C ALA A 252 -2.01 -1.08 -25.94
N HIS A 253 -1.33 -1.46 -24.83
CA HIS A 253 -1.35 -2.84 -24.32
C HIS A 253 -1.64 -2.98 -22.82
N HIS A 254 -1.93 -1.88 -22.11
CA HIS A 254 -2.33 -1.95 -20.72
C HIS A 254 -3.64 -2.74 -20.53
N VAL A 255 -3.81 -3.28 -19.35
CA VAL A 255 -5.07 -3.88 -18.91
C VAL A 255 -5.73 -3.00 -17.87
N GLN A 256 -7.05 -3.04 -17.80
CA GLN A 256 -7.86 -2.29 -16.86
C GLN A 256 -9.01 -3.16 -16.36
N LEU A 257 -9.12 -3.32 -15.05
CA LEU A 257 -10.12 -4.19 -14.43
C LEU A 257 -11.18 -3.35 -13.71
N PRO A 258 -12.47 -3.68 -13.88
CA PRO A 258 -13.50 -3.12 -13.02
C PRO A 258 -13.29 -3.64 -11.58
N LEU A 259 -13.59 -2.80 -10.60
CA LEU A 259 -13.61 -3.15 -9.18
C LEU A 259 -15.00 -2.89 -8.62
N ALA A 260 -15.49 -3.76 -7.76
CA ALA A 260 -16.67 -3.51 -6.94
C ALA A 260 -16.26 -2.77 -5.65
N LYS A 261 -17.22 -2.05 -5.05
CA LYS A 261 -17.02 -1.46 -3.72
C LYS A 261 -16.60 -2.54 -2.71
N GLY A 262 -15.55 -2.29 -1.96
CA GLY A 262 -14.98 -3.24 -1.01
C GLY A 262 -13.90 -4.15 -1.57
N ASP A 263 -13.65 -4.15 -2.88
CA ASP A 263 -12.50 -4.83 -3.45
C ASP A 263 -11.19 -4.11 -3.09
N ALA A 264 -10.13 -4.88 -2.91
CA ALA A 264 -8.78 -4.36 -2.74
C ALA A 264 -7.86 -4.87 -3.85
N VAL A 265 -6.99 -4.00 -4.35
CA VAL A 265 -5.93 -4.38 -5.27
C VAL A 265 -4.59 -4.07 -4.64
N PHE A 266 -3.63 -5.01 -4.77
CA PHE A 266 -2.24 -4.80 -4.37
C PHE A 266 -1.32 -5.11 -5.52
N PHE A 267 -0.27 -4.31 -5.68
CA PHE A 267 0.68 -4.48 -6.75
C PHE A 267 2.09 -4.01 -6.38
N ASN A 268 3.05 -4.57 -7.08
CA ASN A 268 4.45 -4.20 -6.98
C ASN A 268 4.64 -2.78 -7.53
N PRO A 269 5.24 -1.84 -6.79
CA PRO A 269 5.39 -0.45 -7.25
C PRO A 269 6.25 -0.29 -8.51
N ALA A 270 7.05 -1.31 -8.86
CA ALA A 270 7.78 -1.33 -10.13
C ALA A 270 6.94 -1.80 -11.33
N LEU A 271 5.67 -2.17 -11.13
CA LEU A 271 4.76 -2.43 -12.24
C LEU A 271 4.51 -1.14 -13.02
N PHE A 272 4.54 -1.20 -14.34
CA PHE A 272 4.11 -0.07 -15.16
C PHE A 272 2.61 0.13 -14.97
N HIS A 273 2.22 1.29 -14.48
CA HIS A 273 0.83 1.61 -14.19
C HIS A 273 0.53 3.10 -14.38
N ALA A 274 -0.76 3.43 -14.40
CA ALA A 274 -1.23 4.81 -14.47
C ALA A 274 -2.68 4.89 -13.95
N ALA A 275 -3.11 6.03 -13.43
CA ALA A 275 -4.52 6.27 -13.19
C ALA A 275 -5.26 6.39 -14.54
N GLY A 276 -6.40 5.72 -14.67
CA GLY A 276 -7.29 5.88 -15.83
C GLY A 276 -8.12 7.16 -15.73
N SER A 277 -8.55 7.68 -16.89
CA SER A 277 -9.45 8.84 -16.98
C SER A 277 -10.88 8.43 -16.67
N ASN A 278 -11.60 9.25 -15.92
CA ASN A 278 -13.02 9.06 -15.68
C ASN A 278 -13.84 9.68 -16.81
N SER A 279 -14.35 8.85 -17.71
CA SER A 279 -15.16 9.27 -18.85
C SER A 279 -16.66 9.33 -18.57
N THR A 280 -17.09 9.00 -17.35
CA THR A 280 -18.50 9.07 -16.95
C THR A 280 -18.95 10.51 -16.75
N THR A 281 -20.27 10.71 -16.70
CA THR A 281 -20.89 12.03 -16.49
C THR A 281 -21.37 12.26 -15.07
N ASP A 282 -21.42 11.19 -14.25
CA ASP A 282 -22.15 11.18 -12.97
C ASP A 282 -21.44 10.40 -11.85
N VAL A 283 -20.46 9.55 -12.16
CA VAL A 283 -19.76 8.75 -11.15
C VAL A 283 -18.55 9.48 -10.59
N ARG A 284 -18.56 9.76 -9.31
CA ARG A 284 -17.37 10.20 -8.55
C ARG A 284 -16.62 8.95 -8.08
N ARG A 285 -15.52 8.63 -8.75
CA ARG A 285 -14.71 7.47 -8.40
C ARG A 285 -13.85 7.78 -7.17
N MET A 286 -14.10 7.07 -6.08
CA MET A 286 -13.36 7.22 -4.82
C MET A 286 -12.57 5.95 -4.50
N ALA A 287 -11.28 6.10 -4.24
CA ALA A 287 -10.40 5.04 -3.77
C ALA A 287 -9.51 5.52 -2.62
N ASN A 288 -9.27 4.64 -1.64
CA ASN A 288 -8.22 4.82 -0.65
C ASN A 288 -6.95 4.12 -1.15
N LEU A 289 -5.95 4.90 -1.54
CA LEU A 289 -4.68 4.42 -2.05
C LEU A 289 -3.79 4.06 -0.87
N LEU A 290 -3.48 2.77 -0.72
CA LEU A 290 -2.62 2.25 0.34
C LEU A 290 -1.17 2.24 -0.13
N GLN A 291 -0.28 2.78 0.69
CA GLN A 291 1.14 2.79 0.46
C GLN A 291 1.82 2.24 1.70
N VAL A 292 2.24 0.98 1.60
CA VAL A 292 2.77 0.24 2.74
C VAL A 292 4.27 0.11 2.57
N SER A 293 5.04 0.63 3.53
CA SER A 293 6.49 0.54 3.52
C SER A 293 6.97 -0.56 4.46
N SER A 294 8.08 -1.21 4.11
CA SER A 294 8.72 -2.18 5.00
C SER A 294 9.20 -1.52 6.28
N ALA A 295 9.47 -2.31 7.30
CA ALA A 295 10.14 -1.86 8.51
C ALA A 295 11.48 -1.14 8.25
N PHE A 296 12.14 -1.47 7.14
CA PHE A 296 13.47 -0.94 6.76
C PHE A 296 13.40 0.20 5.76
N GLY A 297 12.23 0.44 5.16
CA GLY A 297 12.00 1.50 4.18
C GLY A 297 11.48 2.78 4.83
N ARG A 298 11.63 3.90 4.12
CA ARG A 298 10.96 5.14 4.50
C ARG A 298 9.53 5.12 3.98
N ALA A 299 8.58 5.46 4.86
CA ALA A 299 7.21 5.69 4.44
C ALA A 299 7.13 6.90 3.50
N MET A 300 6.16 6.89 2.60
CA MET A 300 5.95 8.01 1.67
C MET A 300 5.51 9.28 2.40
N GLU A 301 4.67 9.13 3.41
CA GLU A 301 4.14 10.25 4.20
C GLU A 301 4.71 10.22 5.61
N SER A 302 4.92 11.40 6.17
CA SER A 302 5.22 11.56 7.59
C SER A 302 3.91 11.45 8.37
N VAL A 303 3.76 10.35 9.11
CA VAL A 303 2.61 10.08 9.98
C VAL A 303 3.05 10.25 11.42
N ASP A 304 2.33 11.05 12.20
CA ASP A 304 2.51 11.09 13.65
C ASP A 304 1.90 9.83 14.27
N ARG A 305 2.70 8.75 14.32
CA ARG A 305 2.28 7.45 14.85
C ARG A 305 1.85 7.53 16.31
N ARG A 306 2.42 8.44 17.08
CA ARG A 306 2.00 8.66 18.46
C ARG A 306 0.56 9.19 18.51
N ARG A 307 0.28 10.24 17.72
CA ARG A 307 -1.06 10.84 17.63
C ARG A 307 -2.10 9.83 17.15
N VAL A 308 -1.75 9.01 16.13
CA VAL A 308 -2.63 7.93 15.66
C VAL A 308 -2.92 6.93 16.76
N VAL A 309 -1.89 6.45 17.48
CA VAL A 309 -2.05 5.49 18.57
C VAL A 309 -2.91 6.06 19.68
N GLU A 310 -2.66 7.29 20.12
CA GLU A 310 -3.43 7.95 21.18
C GLU A 310 -4.91 8.13 20.81
N ALA A 311 -5.19 8.47 19.54
CA ALA A 311 -6.56 8.62 19.04
C ALA A 311 -7.30 7.27 18.96
N VAL A 312 -6.63 6.23 18.47
CA VAL A 312 -7.24 4.93 18.18
C VAL A 312 -7.35 4.03 19.41
N TYR A 313 -6.44 4.15 20.38
CA TYR A 313 -6.33 3.23 21.50
C TYR A 313 -7.63 3.07 22.31
N PRO A 314 -8.40 4.12 22.66
CA PRO A 314 -9.65 3.96 23.40
C PRO A 314 -10.67 3.10 22.66
N ALA A 315 -10.84 3.31 21.35
CA ALA A 315 -11.75 2.56 20.51
C ALA A 315 -11.29 1.10 20.38
N LEU A 316 -10.00 0.87 20.15
CA LEU A 316 -9.42 -0.46 20.04
C LEU A 316 -9.52 -1.26 21.36
N LEU A 317 -9.30 -0.60 22.51
CA LEU A 317 -9.48 -1.21 23.83
C LEU A 317 -10.94 -1.62 24.05
N ALA A 318 -11.90 -0.79 23.66
CA ALA A 318 -13.32 -1.12 23.74
C ALA A 318 -13.71 -2.27 22.80
N ARG A 319 -13.22 -2.28 21.55
CA ARG A 319 -13.45 -3.38 20.60
C ARG A 319 -12.86 -4.71 21.11
N LYS A 320 -11.64 -4.67 21.66
CA LYS A 320 -11.02 -5.85 22.31
C LYS A 320 -11.87 -6.37 23.46
N ALA A 321 -12.34 -5.47 24.34
CA ALA A 321 -13.21 -5.85 25.47
C ALA A 321 -14.55 -6.45 25.02
N SER A 322 -15.05 -6.01 23.84
CA SER A 322 -16.27 -6.54 23.22
C SER A 322 -16.06 -7.84 22.42
N GLY A 323 -14.85 -8.41 22.45
CA GLY A 323 -14.56 -9.72 21.86
C GLY A 323 -13.95 -9.67 20.45
N MET A 324 -13.40 -8.53 20.00
CA MET A 324 -12.65 -8.48 18.73
C MET A 324 -11.53 -9.52 18.75
N PRO A 325 -11.40 -10.37 17.70
CA PRO A 325 -10.36 -11.40 17.66
C PRO A 325 -8.95 -10.83 17.81
N PRO A 326 -8.03 -11.50 18.53
CA PRO A 326 -6.65 -11.01 18.74
C PRO A 326 -5.89 -10.70 17.45
N ALA A 327 -6.12 -11.47 16.37
CA ALA A 327 -5.53 -11.19 15.06
C ALA A 327 -5.97 -9.82 14.54
N ARG A 328 -7.27 -9.51 14.59
CA ARG A 328 -7.82 -8.22 14.15
C ARG A 328 -7.30 -7.04 14.99
N VAL A 329 -7.15 -7.24 16.30
CA VAL A 329 -6.47 -6.26 17.17
C VAL A 329 -5.02 -6.05 16.70
N GLY A 330 -4.33 -7.13 16.35
CA GLY A 330 -2.98 -7.10 15.79
C GLY A 330 -2.88 -6.31 14.47
N ASP A 331 -3.86 -6.46 13.58
CA ASP A 331 -3.94 -5.76 12.29
C ASP A 331 -4.06 -4.23 12.50
N VAL A 332 -4.93 -3.81 13.43
CA VAL A 332 -5.08 -2.38 13.79
C VAL A 332 -3.79 -1.82 14.39
N VAL A 333 -3.13 -2.57 15.28
CA VAL A 333 -1.84 -2.14 15.85
C VAL A 333 -0.78 -2.00 14.76
N ALA A 334 -0.73 -2.93 13.80
CA ALA A 334 0.22 -2.87 12.69
C ALA A 334 -0.04 -1.65 11.76
N ALA A 335 -1.29 -1.24 11.60
CA ALA A 335 -1.65 -0.05 10.81
C ALA A 335 -1.37 1.27 11.56
N SER A 336 -1.47 1.29 12.89
CA SER A 336 -1.42 2.50 13.71
C SER A 336 -0.05 2.82 14.33
N ALA A 337 0.70 1.81 14.77
CA ALA A 337 1.91 1.96 15.56
C ALA A 337 3.17 1.63 14.77
N GLU A 338 4.31 2.25 15.16
CA GLU A 338 5.62 1.94 14.59
C GLU A 338 6.05 0.53 14.98
N GLY A 339 6.28 -0.30 13.98
CA GLY A 339 6.61 -1.72 14.13
C GLY A 339 8.10 -2.03 14.13
N TYR A 340 8.98 -1.03 14.01
CA TYR A 340 10.44 -1.20 14.00
C TYR A 340 11.11 -0.34 15.07
N ALA A 341 12.12 -0.91 15.72
CA ALA A 341 12.73 -0.28 16.89
C ALA A 341 13.75 0.82 16.57
N PHE A 342 14.15 0.96 15.31
CA PHE A 342 15.18 1.91 14.90
C PHE A 342 14.63 2.99 13.96
N PRO A 343 15.15 4.24 14.03
CA PRO A 343 16.27 4.68 14.84
C PRO A 343 15.93 4.84 16.33
N THR A 344 16.91 4.57 17.21
CA THR A 344 16.81 4.73 18.65
C THR A 344 18.16 5.16 19.24
N ASN A 345 18.21 5.37 20.56
CA ASN A 345 19.44 5.64 21.32
C ASN A 345 19.71 4.46 22.28
N LEU A 346 20.63 3.60 21.91
CA LEU A 346 20.94 2.39 22.71
C LEU A 346 21.58 2.69 24.08
N ASP A 347 22.05 3.91 24.34
CA ASP A 347 22.50 4.31 25.69
C ASP A 347 21.33 4.46 26.69
N ARG A 348 20.14 4.79 26.18
CA ARG A 348 18.92 5.02 26.97
C ARG A 348 17.88 3.93 26.78
N ASP A 349 17.79 3.38 25.58
CA ASP A 349 16.81 2.37 25.17
C ASP A 349 17.50 1.04 24.93
N GLN A 350 18.02 0.46 26.00
CA GLN A 350 18.75 -0.80 25.94
C GLN A 350 17.83 -1.97 25.62
N PRO A 351 18.28 -2.93 24.79
CA PRO A 351 17.55 -4.18 24.57
C PRO A 351 17.38 -4.96 25.87
N VAL A 352 16.16 -5.43 26.11
CA VAL A 352 15.85 -6.29 27.25
C VAL A 352 15.42 -7.67 26.74
N GLY A 353 16.27 -8.66 26.90
CA GLY A 353 16.00 -10.04 26.45
C GLY A 353 16.09 -10.25 24.94
N GLY A 354 16.70 -9.34 24.18
CA GLY A 354 16.84 -9.40 22.73
C GLY A 354 18.01 -8.55 22.22
N LEU A 355 18.05 -8.31 20.90
CA LEU A 355 19.06 -7.49 20.23
C LEU A 355 18.57 -6.08 19.88
N SER A 356 17.27 -5.81 20.05
CA SER A 356 16.64 -4.50 19.80
C SER A 356 15.74 -4.11 20.95
N PRO A 357 15.52 -2.80 21.18
CA PRO A 357 14.50 -2.33 22.12
C PRO A 357 13.09 -2.75 21.68
N ALA A 358 12.13 -2.58 22.58
CA ALA A 358 10.72 -2.77 22.27
C ALA A 358 10.23 -1.70 21.29
N THR A 359 9.46 -2.11 20.28
CA THR A 359 8.83 -1.20 19.34
C THR A 359 7.64 -0.46 19.97
N GLN A 360 7.16 0.61 19.33
CA GLN A 360 5.91 1.27 19.74
C GLN A 360 4.73 0.28 19.66
N ALA A 361 4.68 -0.56 18.61
CA ALA A 361 3.67 -1.60 18.47
C ALA A 361 3.70 -2.61 19.63
N ASP A 362 4.89 -2.99 20.14
CA ASP A 362 5.01 -3.86 21.32
C ASP A 362 4.52 -3.18 22.59
N LEU A 363 4.76 -1.87 22.72
CA LEU A 363 4.24 -1.08 23.83
C LEU A 363 2.71 -1.06 23.81
N VAL A 364 2.12 -0.79 22.64
CA VAL A 364 0.65 -0.76 22.47
C VAL A 364 0.04 -2.14 22.74
N ARG A 365 0.63 -3.22 22.22
CA ARG A 365 0.15 -4.60 22.49
C ARG A 365 0.15 -4.92 23.98
N ARG A 366 1.21 -4.55 24.70
CA ARG A 366 1.28 -4.73 26.17
C ARG A 366 0.22 -3.89 26.88
N ALA A 367 0.08 -2.62 26.51
CA ALA A 367 -0.93 -1.73 27.06
C ALA A 367 -2.35 -2.29 26.89
N LEU A 368 -2.67 -2.81 25.71
CA LEU A 368 -3.94 -3.50 25.43
C LEU A 368 -4.08 -4.77 26.26
N GLY A 369 -2.98 -5.53 26.46
CA GLY A 369 -2.96 -6.74 27.29
C GLY A 369 -3.26 -6.44 28.76
N GLU A 370 -2.67 -5.38 29.29
CA GLU A 370 -2.83 -4.91 30.67
C GLU A 370 -4.16 -4.15 30.88
N GLY A 371 -4.76 -3.61 29.82
CA GLY A 371 -5.98 -2.81 29.89
C GLY A 371 -5.78 -1.45 30.56
N ILE A 372 -4.59 -0.84 30.37
CA ILE A 372 -4.27 0.44 31.00
C ILE A 372 -5.11 1.60 30.44
N SER A 373 -5.19 2.68 31.19
CA SER A 373 -5.91 3.88 30.74
C SER A 373 -5.20 4.59 29.58
N PRO A 374 -5.93 5.37 28.75
CA PRO A 374 -5.32 6.20 27.71
C PRO A 374 -4.25 7.15 28.24
N GLY A 375 -4.46 7.74 29.44
CA GLY A 375 -3.48 8.62 30.07
C GLY A 375 -2.17 7.89 30.41
N GLU A 376 -2.26 6.69 30.97
CA GLU A 376 -1.08 5.88 31.28
C GLU A 376 -0.36 5.42 30.00
N LEU A 377 -1.09 5.14 28.90
CA LEU A 377 -0.48 4.86 27.62
C LEU A 377 0.32 6.06 27.12
N SER A 378 -0.25 7.26 27.19
CA SER A 378 0.41 8.52 26.76
C SER A 378 1.72 8.74 27.53
N GLU A 379 1.74 8.52 28.86
CA GLU A 379 2.95 8.60 29.68
C GLU A 379 4.01 7.59 29.25
N ARG A 380 3.60 6.36 28.92
CA ARG A 380 4.52 5.32 28.43
C ARG A 380 5.09 5.64 27.04
N LEU A 381 4.29 6.24 26.16
CA LEU A 381 4.73 6.72 24.84
C LEU A 381 5.72 7.91 25.00
N ASP A 382 5.46 8.85 25.92
CA ASP A 382 6.40 9.92 26.24
C ASP A 382 7.75 9.37 26.70
N ALA A 383 7.71 8.41 27.60
CA ALA A 383 8.91 7.75 28.10
C ALA A 383 9.68 7.02 27.00
N GLN A 384 8.96 6.41 26.02
CA GLN A 384 9.61 5.78 24.87
C GLN A 384 10.26 6.81 23.95
N VAL A 385 9.53 7.89 23.57
CA VAL A 385 10.09 8.99 22.75
C VAL A 385 11.33 9.59 23.41
N TRP A 386 11.29 9.84 24.74
CA TRP A 386 12.44 10.36 25.46
C TRP A 386 13.67 9.44 25.34
N ARG A 387 13.48 8.13 25.40
CA ARG A 387 14.59 7.16 25.27
C ARG A 387 15.21 7.16 23.88
N THR A 388 14.47 7.51 22.84
CA THR A 388 15.00 7.54 21.45
C THR A 388 15.84 8.77 21.16
N LEU A 389 15.74 9.82 21.99
CA LEU A 389 16.46 11.09 21.78
C LEU A 389 17.98 10.91 21.98
N SER A 390 18.75 11.59 21.14
CA SER A 390 20.22 11.55 21.18
C SER A 390 20.83 12.27 22.40
N HIS A 391 20.06 13.12 23.07
CA HIS A 391 20.53 13.98 24.19
C HIS A 391 19.38 14.30 25.15
#